data_4be02482038cfd5e4c520adee55d1fc3
#
_entry.id   4be02482038cfd5e4c520adee55d1fc3
#
_cell.length_a   1.000
_cell.length_b   1.000
_cell.length_c   1.000
_cell.angle_alpha   90.00
_cell.angle_beta   90.00
_cell.angle_gamma   90.00
#
_symmetry.space_group_name_H-M   'P 1'
#
loop_
_entity.id
_entity.type
_entity.pdbx_description
1 polymer ?
#
loop_
_entity_poly.entity_id
_entity_poly.type
_entity_poly.pdbx_seq_one_letter_code
_entity_poly.pdbx_strand_id
1 'polypeptide(L)'
;INGAPMENLDNGFTPYGQWGGLNDVLRNRESTNGLMPTTFAYGDMGGATAFDTRASHQRKQTSINYASSNRNYANRIMITHSTGLNKKGWAFSISGSRRWADEGYSDGTYYDGWSFFGAVDKRFNDRHLVSFAAFATPTENGRQGASVQEMVDLAGNIFYNPYWGYQNGKKRNASIARTFQPIGILTHDWKITDKTT
;
A
#
# COMPACT_ATOMS: atom_id res chain seq x y z
N ILE A 1 -2.69 8.69 -6.18
CA ILE A 1 -1.77 7.81 -6.94
C ILE A 1 -1.99 8.09 -8.43
N ASN A 2 -0.92 8.41 -9.20
CA ASN A 2 -0.98 8.75 -10.63
C ASN A 2 -2.02 9.83 -10.96
N GLY A 3 -2.25 10.79 -10.09
CA GLY A 3 -3.25 11.84 -10.24
C GLY A 3 -4.67 11.49 -9.76
N ALA A 4 -4.96 10.23 -9.47
CA ALA A 4 -6.23 9.85 -8.84
C ALA A 4 -6.19 10.13 -7.33
N PRO A 5 -7.18 10.85 -6.77
CA PRO A 5 -7.31 11.03 -5.33
C PRO A 5 -7.62 9.69 -4.66
N MET A 6 -7.05 9.46 -3.48
CA MET A 6 -7.15 8.19 -2.76
C MET A 6 -7.77 8.36 -1.37
N GLU A 7 -8.20 9.55 -1.06
CA GLU A 7 -8.88 9.89 0.18
C GLU A 7 -10.33 9.40 0.15
N ASN A 8 -10.86 8.97 1.28
CA ASN A 8 -12.27 8.69 1.44
C ASN A 8 -13.08 10.00 1.30
N LEU A 9 -14.11 9.99 0.49
CA LEU A 9 -14.93 11.17 0.20
C LEU A 9 -15.73 11.68 1.42
N ASP A 10 -15.98 10.83 2.41
CA ASP A 10 -16.78 11.15 3.59
C ASP A 10 -15.97 11.84 4.70
N ASN A 11 -14.68 11.56 4.82
CA ASN A 11 -13.88 12.03 5.95
C ASN A 11 -12.45 12.44 5.59
N GLY A 12 -12.08 12.42 4.30
CA GLY A 12 -10.74 12.77 3.83
C GLY A 12 -9.60 11.84 4.30
N PHE A 13 -9.95 10.73 4.98
CA PHE A 13 -8.94 9.80 5.48
C PHE A 13 -8.33 8.99 4.33
N THR A 14 -7.01 8.91 4.33
CA THR A 14 -6.26 8.12 3.35
C THR A 14 -5.97 6.72 3.89
N PRO A 15 -6.59 5.66 3.33
CA PRO A 15 -6.49 4.30 3.87
C PRO A 15 -5.18 3.61 3.47
N TYR A 16 -4.03 4.09 3.95
CA TYR A 16 -2.70 3.53 3.63
C TYR A 16 -2.56 2.03 3.88
N GLY A 17 -3.34 1.47 4.80
CA GLY A 17 -3.36 0.03 5.05
C GLY A 17 -3.79 -0.79 3.84
N GLN A 18 -4.61 -0.23 2.97
CA GLN A 18 -5.11 -0.87 1.75
C GLN A 18 -4.05 -0.96 0.63
N TRP A 19 -2.94 -0.22 0.76
CA TRP A 19 -1.81 -0.24 -0.18
C TRP A 19 -0.57 -0.86 0.44
N GLY A 20 -0.71 -1.39 1.63
CA GLY A 20 0.41 -1.98 2.36
C GLY A 20 1.07 -3.11 1.58
N GLY A 21 2.39 -3.16 1.60
CA GLY A 21 3.16 -4.18 0.87
C GLY A 21 3.55 -3.79 -0.56
N LEU A 22 3.22 -2.59 -1.01
CA LEU A 22 3.57 -2.06 -2.34
C LEU A 22 4.77 -1.10 -2.31
N ASN A 23 5.59 -1.14 -1.26
CA ASN A 23 6.64 -0.14 -1.01
C ASN A 23 7.63 0.04 -2.17
N ASP A 24 7.94 -1.03 -2.92
CA ASP A 24 8.90 -0.93 -4.02
C ASP A 24 8.34 -0.13 -5.19
N VAL A 25 7.05 -0.23 -5.46
CA VAL A 25 6.40 0.49 -6.57
C VAL A 25 5.92 1.89 -6.16
N LEU A 26 5.81 2.17 -4.86
CA LEU A 26 5.44 3.48 -4.30
C LEU A 26 6.67 4.35 -3.95
N ARG A 27 7.84 4.06 -4.50
CA ARG A 27 9.08 4.81 -4.21
C ARG A 27 9.10 6.21 -4.81
N ASN A 28 8.53 6.38 -6.00
CA ASN A 28 8.47 7.67 -6.65
C ASN A 28 7.38 8.51 -5.98
N ARG A 29 7.80 9.35 -5.06
CA ARG A 29 6.92 10.15 -4.20
C ARG A 29 7.34 11.60 -4.24
N GLU A 30 6.38 12.47 -4.43
CA GLU A 30 6.47 13.92 -4.26
C GLU A 30 5.60 14.34 -3.08
N SER A 31 6.11 15.16 -2.19
CA SER A 31 5.34 15.71 -1.05
C SER A 31 5.50 17.20 -1.01
N THR A 32 4.40 17.92 -0.87
CA THR A 32 4.34 19.37 -0.74
C THR A 32 3.64 19.76 0.54
N ASN A 33 3.93 20.95 1.04
CA ASN A 33 3.29 21.52 2.23
C ASN A 33 2.40 22.70 1.82
N GLY A 34 1.21 22.77 2.39
CA GLY A 34 0.25 23.83 2.08
C GLY A 34 -0.24 23.77 0.63
N LEU A 35 -0.70 24.88 0.11
CA LEU A 35 -1.34 25.02 -1.22
C LEU A 35 -0.36 24.94 -2.41
N MET A 36 0.78 24.28 -2.25
CA MET A 36 1.75 24.11 -3.34
C MET A 36 1.29 23.01 -4.30
N PRO A 37 1.45 23.19 -5.63
CA PRO A 37 1.11 22.16 -6.58
C PRO A 37 2.12 21.00 -6.52
N THR A 38 1.65 19.78 -6.78
CA THR A 38 2.46 18.63 -7.17
C THR A 38 2.41 18.43 -8.68
N THR A 39 3.19 17.48 -9.21
CA THR A 39 3.12 17.08 -10.64
C THR A 39 1.70 16.65 -11.05
N PHE A 40 0.88 16.15 -10.11
CA PHE A 40 -0.42 15.55 -10.43
C PHE A 40 -1.62 16.30 -9.84
N ALA A 41 -1.42 17.14 -8.84
CA ALA A 41 -2.53 17.77 -8.12
C ALA A 41 -2.09 19.04 -7.40
N TYR A 42 -3.06 19.86 -7.02
CA TYR A 42 -2.86 20.93 -6.06
C TYR A 42 -2.99 20.35 -4.65
N GLY A 43 -2.12 20.78 -3.74
CA GLY A 43 -2.24 20.51 -2.33
C GLY A 43 -3.40 21.29 -1.70
N ASP A 44 -3.91 20.77 -0.59
CA ASP A 44 -4.78 21.53 0.31
C ASP A 44 -3.95 22.31 1.36
N MET A 45 -4.59 22.83 2.40
CA MET A 45 -3.88 23.56 3.48
C MET A 45 -2.86 22.68 4.21
N GLY A 46 -3.06 21.35 4.25
CA GLY A 46 -2.14 20.37 4.85
C GLY A 46 -1.02 19.92 3.90
N GLY A 47 -1.12 20.24 2.61
CA GLY A 47 -0.22 19.77 1.57
C GLY A 47 -0.75 18.55 0.82
N ALA A 48 0.09 17.97 -0.03
CA ALA A 48 -0.23 16.76 -0.79
C ALA A 48 0.94 15.78 -0.84
N THR A 49 0.62 14.50 -0.94
CA THR A 49 1.60 13.45 -1.26
C THR A 49 1.14 12.71 -2.51
N ALA A 50 1.88 12.85 -3.57
CA ALA A 50 1.64 12.19 -4.85
C ALA A 50 2.58 10.99 -5.01
N PHE A 51 2.02 9.88 -5.49
CA PHE A 51 2.79 8.67 -5.82
C PHE A 51 2.69 8.42 -7.33
N ASP A 52 3.84 8.22 -7.96
CA ASP A 52 3.94 7.82 -9.35
C ASP A 52 4.29 6.34 -9.46
N THR A 53 3.33 5.54 -9.90
CA THR A 53 3.47 4.09 -10.05
C THR A 53 3.57 3.65 -11.50
N ARG A 54 3.71 4.58 -12.44
CA ARG A 54 3.83 4.28 -13.86
C ARG A 54 5.02 3.37 -14.16
N ALA A 55 4.80 2.36 -14.98
CA ALA A 55 5.82 1.38 -15.32
C ALA A 55 7.02 2.00 -16.06
N SER A 56 6.76 3.04 -16.89
CA SER A 56 7.80 3.75 -17.64
C SER A 56 8.73 4.58 -16.76
N HIS A 57 8.29 4.96 -15.55
CA HIS A 57 9.06 5.71 -14.57
C HIS A 57 9.80 4.82 -13.57
N GLN A 58 9.56 3.51 -13.62
CA GLN A 58 10.29 2.54 -12.81
C GLN A 58 11.60 2.16 -13.49
N ARG A 59 12.66 1.99 -12.70
CA ARG A 59 13.94 1.49 -13.20
C ARG A 59 13.78 0.04 -13.67
N LYS A 60 14.47 -0.30 -14.78
CA LYS A 60 14.60 -1.71 -15.17
C LYS A 60 15.37 -2.47 -14.11
N GLN A 61 14.68 -3.30 -13.35
CA GLN A 61 15.28 -4.10 -12.28
C GLN A 61 14.37 -5.25 -11.88
N THR A 62 14.97 -6.24 -11.25
CA THR A 62 14.28 -7.23 -10.43
C THR A 62 14.80 -7.11 -9.02
N SER A 63 13.91 -7.03 -8.04
CA SER A 63 14.28 -6.99 -6.62
C SER A 63 13.52 -8.06 -5.85
N ILE A 64 14.19 -8.68 -4.89
CA ILE A 64 13.61 -9.58 -3.91
C ILE A 64 14.02 -9.04 -2.54
N ASN A 65 13.04 -8.72 -1.73
CA ASN A 65 13.25 -8.15 -0.41
C ASN A 65 12.60 -9.05 0.64
N TYR A 66 13.34 -9.35 1.69
CA TYR A 66 12.83 -9.95 2.90
C TYR A 66 13.03 -8.98 4.06
N ALA A 67 12.03 -8.89 4.94
CA ALA A 67 12.11 -8.09 6.15
C ALA A 67 11.45 -8.84 7.30
N SER A 68 12.06 -8.75 8.49
CA SER A 68 11.47 -9.18 9.75
C SER A 68 11.08 -7.98 10.58
N SER A 69 9.99 -8.09 11.33
CA SER A 69 9.45 -7.04 12.18
C SER A 69 8.87 -7.67 13.45
N ASN A 70 8.87 -6.92 14.53
CA ASN A 70 8.26 -7.31 15.81
C ASN A 70 6.94 -6.56 16.08
N ARG A 71 6.28 -6.05 15.03
CA ARG A 71 5.03 -5.29 15.17
C ARG A 71 3.82 -6.14 14.73
N ASN A 72 3.01 -5.62 13.81
CA ASN A 72 1.77 -6.26 13.37
C ASN A 72 2.01 -7.56 12.59
N TYR A 73 3.13 -7.67 11.90
CA TYR A 73 3.57 -8.88 11.19
C TYR A 73 5.02 -9.20 11.55
N ALA A 74 5.37 -10.48 11.55
CA ALA A 74 6.72 -10.95 11.83
C ALA A 74 7.60 -11.00 10.59
N ASN A 75 7.03 -11.37 9.46
CA ASN A 75 7.76 -11.61 8.23
C ASN A 75 7.11 -10.90 7.04
N ARG A 76 7.95 -10.46 6.11
CA ARG A 76 7.54 -9.94 4.80
C ARG A 76 8.49 -10.43 3.73
N ILE A 77 7.94 -10.95 2.65
CA ILE A 77 8.66 -11.17 1.40
C ILE A 77 8.02 -10.30 0.30
N MET A 78 8.84 -9.71 -0.55
CA MET A 78 8.37 -8.91 -1.68
C MET A 78 9.26 -9.16 -2.90
N ILE A 79 8.64 -9.35 -4.05
CA ILE A 79 9.29 -9.54 -5.34
C ILE A 79 8.72 -8.48 -6.29
N THR A 80 9.61 -7.72 -6.94
CA THR A 80 9.24 -6.69 -7.91
C THR A 80 10.08 -6.84 -9.16
N HIS A 81 9.44 -6.78 -10.31
CA HIS A 81 10.11 -6.76 -11.60
C HIS A 81 9.59 -5.61 -12.46
N SER A 82 10.50 -4.82 -13.03
CA SER A 82 10.17 -3.72 -13.94
C SER A 82 11.08 -3.77 -15.16
N THR A 83 10.46 -3.66 -16.33
CA THR A 83 11.20 -3.73 -17.62
C THR A 83 11.85 -2.41 -17.98
N GLY A 84 11.36 -1.30 -17.41
CA GLY A 84 11.62 0.03 -17.95
C GLY A 84 11.00 0.23 -19.36
N LEU A 85 11.13 1.42 -19.89
CA LEU A 85 10.60 1.75 -21.22
C LEU A 85 11.49 1.13 -22.32
N ASN A 86 10.91 0.32 -23.19
CA ASN A 86 11.60 -0.29 -24.31
C ASN A 86 11.57 0.61 -25.58
N LYS A 87 12.34 0.24 -26.61
CA LYS A 87 12.43 0.97 -27.89
C LYS A 87 11.07 1.07 -28.64
N LYS A 88 10.13 0.19 -28.34
CA LYS A 88 8.79 0.20 -28.94
C LYS A 88 7.79 1.03 -28.12
N GLY A 89 8.22 1.72 -27.06
CA GLY A 89 7.41 2.55 -26.21
C GLY A 89 6.57 1.78 -25.19
N TRP A 90 6.88 0.53 -24.87
CA TRP A 90 6.22 -0.25 -23.84
C TRP A 90 7.05 -0.33 -22.58
N ALA A 91 6.38 -0.28 -21.43
CA ALA A 91 6.95 -0.59 -20.12
C ALA A 91 5.96 -1.45 -19.31
N PHE A 92 6.51 -2.37 -18.53
CA PHE A 92 5.75 -3.24 -17.64
C PHE A 92 6.39 -3.24 -16.25
N SER A 93 5.55 -3.26 -15.22
CA SER A 93 5.99 -3.44 -13.85
C SER A 93 5.02 -4.35 -13.10
N ILE A 94 5.55 -5.33 -12.39
CA ILE A 94 4.76 -6.24 -11.55
C ILE A 94 5.40 -6.31 -10.17
N SER A 95 4.58 -6.43 -9.14
CA SER A 95 5.05 -6.69 -7.77
C SER A 95 4.09 -7.60 -7.03
N GLY A 96 4.64 -8.48 -6.22
CA GLY A 96 3.90 -9.31 -5.29
C GLY A 96 4.57 -9.32 -3.93
N SER A 97 3.79 -9.25 -2.86
CA SER A 97 4.34 -9.38 -1.51
C SER A 97 3.39 -10.16 -0.59
N ARG A 98 3.97 -10.77 0.44
CA ARG A 98 3.24 -11.35 1.56
C ARG A 98 3.82 -10.83 2.86
N ARG A 99 2.95 -10.49 3.78
CA ARG A 99 3.26 -10.14 5.18
C ARG A 99 2.47 -11.07 6.07
N TRP A 100 3.14 -11.71 7.03
CA TRP A 100 2.44 -12.66 7.90
C TRP A 100 3.05 -12.70 9.30
N ALA A 101 2.22 -13.06 10.25
CA ALA A 101 2.55 -13.45 11.60
C ALA A 101 1.46 -14.39 12.11
N ASP A 102 1.84 -15.53 12.67
CA ASP A 102 0.91 -16.43 13.33
C ASP A 102 0.42 -15.83 14.64
N GLU A 103 1.28 -15.06 15.30
CA GLU A 103 0.96 -14.22 16.43
C GLU A 103 1.79 -12.93 16.39
N GLY A 104 1.15 -11.79 16.70
CA GLY A 104 1.79 -10.49 16.84
C GLY A 104 2.36 -10.28 18.26
N TYR A 105 2.75 -9.04 18.57
CA TYR A 105 3.28 -8.69 19.89
C TYR A 105 2.22 -8.69 21.00
N SER A 106 0.93 -8.61 20.67
CA SER A 106 -0.20 -8.75 21.58
C SER A 106 -0.85 -10.11 21.41
N ASP A 107 -1.22 -10.74 22.53
CA ASP A 107 -1.83 -12.06 22.53
C ASP A 107 -3.04 -12.17 21.61
N GLY A 108 -3.09 -13.26 20.84
CA GLY A 108 -4.19 -13.57 19.92
C GLY A 108 -4.32 -12.68 18.71
N THR A 109 -3.40 -11.72 18.50
CA THR A 109 -3.31 -11.00 17.23
C THR A 109 -2.55 -11.84 16.22
N TYR A 110 -2.96 -11.74 14.95
CA TYR A 110 -2.28 -12.38 13.83
C TYR A 110 -2.41 -11.51 12.59
N TYR A 111 -1.62 -11.79 11.58
CA TYR A 111 -1.65 -11.06 10.33
C TYR A 111 -1.36 -11.97 9.14
N ASP A 112 -2.22 -11.96 8.13
CA ASP A 112 -1.95 -12.53 6.81
C ASP A 112 -2.41 -11.54 5.75
N GLY A 113 -1.46 -10.95 5.06
CA GLY A 113 -1.72 -9.94 4.04
C GLY A 113 -0.90 -10.21 2.80
N TRP A 114 -1.59 -10.27 1.66
CA TRP A 114 -1.00 -10.32 0.34
C TRP A 114 -1.11 -8.97 -0.33
N SER A 115 -0.23 -8.70 -1.28
CA SER A 115 -0.32 -7.49 -2.10
C SER A 115 0.12 -7.82 -3.51
N PHE A 116 -0.66 -7.36 -4.46
CA PHE A 116 -0.43 -7.56 -5.89
C PHE A 116 -0.47 -6.22 -6.59
N PHE A 117 0.44 -6.00 -7.50
CA PHE A 117 0.54 -4.81 -8.33
C PHE A 117 0.90 -5.19 -9.76
N GLY A 118 0.28 -4.54 -10.72
CA GLY A 118 0.63 -4.62 -12.13
C GLY A 118 0.45 -3.26 -12.80
N ALA A 119 1.41 -2.86 -13.61
CA ALA A 119 1.30 -1.65 -14.42
C ALA A 119 1.83 -1.89 -15.82
N VAL A 120 1.17 -1.26 -16.79
CA VAL A 120 1.57 -1.25 -18.18
C VAL A 120 1.46 0.16 -18.74
N ASP A 121 2.50 0.61 -19.41
CA ASP A 121 2.54 1.90 -20.07
C ASP A 121 2.79 1.72 -21.57
N LYS A 122 2.15 2.57 -22.34
CA LYS A 122 2.41 2.72 -23.76
C LYS A 122 2.67 4.18 -24.09
N ARG A 123 3.90 4.48 -24.47
CA ARG A 123 4.27 5.74 -25.10
C ARG A 123 4.07 5.61 -26.62
N PHE A 124 3.13 6.36 -27.13
CA PHE A 124 2.84 6.38 -28.58
C PHE A 124 3.83 7.29 -29.31
N ASN A 125 4.17 8.40 -28.70
CA ASN A 125 5.13 9.40 -29.18
C ASN A 125 5.58 10.27 -27.98
N ASP A 126 6.31 11.34 -28.24
CA ASP A 126 6.83 12.25 -27.19
C ASP A 126 5.75 13.10 -26.53
N ARG A 127 4.53 13.09 -27.05
CA ARG A 127 3.38 13.85 -26.52
C ARG A 127 2.30 13.02 -25.85
N HIS A 128 2.27 11.72 -26.10
CA HIS A 128 1.19 10.87 -25.62
C HIS A 128 1.71 9.63 -24.90
N LEU A 129 1.39 9.52 -23.62
CA LEU A 129 1.64 8.35 -22.78
C LEU A 129 0.31 7.88 -22.20
N VAL A 130 -0.03 6.63 -22.39
CA VAL A 130 -1.16 5.97 -21.72
C VAL A 130 -0.60 4.98 -20.70
N SER A 131 -1.08 5.04 -19.46
CA SER A 131 -0.65 4.17 -18.37
C SER A 131 -1.87 3.53 -17.71
N PHE A 132 -1.78 2.25 -17.46
CA PHE A 132 -2.75 1.52 -16.64
C PHE A 132 -2.00 0.88 -15.47
N ALA A 133 -2.47 1.13 -14.26
CA ALA A 133 -1.96 0.50 -13.04
C ALA A 133 -3.13 -0.13 -12.27
N ALA A 134 -2.93 -1.34 -11.78
CA ALA A 134 -3.90 -2.03 -10.94
C ALA A 134 -3.19 -2.66 -9.74
N PHE A 135 -3.86 -2.62 -8.58
CA PHE A 135 -3.35 -3.24 -7.36
C PHE A 135 -4.47 -3.68 -6.44
N ALA A 136 -4.16 -4.65 -5.59
CA ALA A 136 -5.04 -5.16 -4.57
C ALA A 136 -4.21 -5.69 -3.39
N THR A 137 -4.73 -5.49 -2.18
CA THR A 137 -4.06 -5.93 -0.95
C THR A 137 -5.02 -6.68 -0.03
N PRO A 138 -5.42 -7.92 -0.39
CA PRO A 138 -6.23 -8.74 0.50
C PRO A 138 -5.48 -8.96 1.82
N THR A 139 -6.15 -8.65 2.93
CA THR A 139 -5.56 -8.72 4.27
C THR A 139 -6.58 -9.28 5.25
N GLU A 140 -6.14 -10.20 6.09
CA GLU A 140 -6.85 -10.66 7.27
C GLU A 140 -5.96 -10.46 8.50
N ASN A 141 -6.52 -9.87 9.54
CA ASN A 141 -5.79 -9.70 10.79
C ASN A 141 -6.71 -9.79 12.01
N GLY A 142 -6.22 -10.43 13.06
CA GLY A 142 -6.80 -10.39 14.40
C GLY A 142 -6.45 -9.07 15.08
N ARG A 143 -7.46 -8.33 15.54
CA ARG A 143 -7.28 -7.00 16.13
C ARG A 143 -6.90 -7.08 17.60
N GLN A 144 -6.21 -6.05 18.06
CA GLN A 144 -6.05 -5.74 19.47
C GLN A 144 -7.18 -4.80 19.91
N GLY A 145 -7.82 -5.13 21.02
CA GLY A 145 -8.79 -4.26 21.71
C GLY A 145 -8.08 -3.22 22.58
N ALA A 146 -8.78 -2.13 22.86
CA ALA A 146 -8.34 -1.20 23.90
C ALA A 146 -8.47 -1.89 25.27
N SER A 147 -7.46 -1.75 26.12
CA SER A 147 -7.42 -2.26 27.49
C SER A 147 -7.40 -1.09 28.46
N VAL A 148 -8.17 -1.18 29.54
CA VAL A 148 -8.08 -0.25 30.65
C VAL A 148 -7.00 -0.70 31.63
N GLN A 149 -6.52 0.19 32.48
CA GLN A 149 -5.40 -0.10 33.39
C GLN A 149 -5.66 -1.32 34.28
N GLU A 150 -6.89 -1.46 34.78
CA GLU A 150 -7.29 -2.59 35.63
C GLU A 150 -7.13 -3.96 34.91
N MET A 151 -7.40 -4.01 33.60
CA MET A 151 -7.19 -5.24 32.81
C MET A 151 -5.72 -5.58 32.67
N VAL A 152 -4.88 -4.57 32.47
CA VAL A 152 -3.42 -4.72 32.38
C VAL A 152 -2.85 -5.21 33.70
N ASP A 153 -3.29 -4.61 34.82
CA ASP A 153 -2.85 -4.96 36.16
C ASP A 153 -3.27 -6.39 36.55
N LEU A 154 -4.51 -6.79 36.24
CA LEU A 154 -4.99 -8.14 36.45
C LEU A 154 -4.27 -9.20 35.62
N ALA A 155 -3.97 -8.86 34.38
CA ALA A 155 -3.25 -9.76 33.47
C ALA A 155 -1.75 -9.81 33.74
N GLY A 156 -1.18 -8.82 34.45
CA GLY A 156 0.25 -8.65 34.66
C GLY A 156 1.02 -8.44 33.34
N ASN A 157 0.35 -7.99 32.29
CA ASN A 157 0.92 -7.87 30.93
C ASN A 157 0.38 -6.62 30.22
N ILE A 158 1.30 -5.70 29.86
CA ILE A 158 0.99 -4.48 29.12
C ILE A 158 0.54 -4.73 27.67
N PHE A 159 0.78 -5.93 27.13
CA PHE A 159 0.34 -6.36 25.81
C PHE A 159 -0.96 -7.16 25.83
N TYR A 160 -1.66 -7.14 26.96
CA TYR A 160 -2.95 -7.81 27.09
C TYR A 160 -3.92 -7.38 25.99
N ASN A 161 -4.62 -8.36 25.43
CA ASN A 161 -5.63 -8.14 24.40
C ASN A 161 -6.97 -8.74 24.83
N PRO A 162 -8.03 -7.95 25.02
CA PRO A 162 -9.33 -8.46 25.44
C PRO A 162 -10.09 -9.25 24.36
N TYR A 163 -9.61 -9.24 23.12
CA TYR A 163 -10.30 -9.87 21.99
C TYR A 163 -9.92 -11.31 21.74
N TRP A 164 -9.05 -11.93 22.53
CA TRP A 164 -8.67 -13.32 22.31
C TRP A 164 -9.16 -14.24 23.42
N GLY A 165 -9.25 -15.51 23.12
CA GLY A 165 -9.61 -16.56 24.05
C GLY A 165 -9.54 -17.94 23.39
N TYR A 166 -9.86 -18.96 24.16
CA TYR A 166 -9.92 -20.33 23.65
C TYR A 166 -11.34 -20.72 23.31
N GLN A 167 -11.55 -21.33 22.15
CA GLN A 167 -12.78 -21.97 21.74
C GLN A 167 -12.47 -23.38 21.21
N ASN A 168 -13.01 -24.39 21.85
CA ASN A 168 -12.74 -25.81 21.56
C ASN A 168 -11.23 -26.12 21.53
N GLY A 169 -10.48 -25.59 22.50
CA GLY A 169 -9.04 -25.81 22.63
C GLY A 169 -8.17 -25.03 21.63
N LYS A 170 -8.76 -24.22 20.74
CA LYS A 170 -8.03 -23.39 19.80
C LYS A 170 -8.04 -21.92 20.21
N LYS A 171 -6.88 -21.28 20.16
CA LYS A 171 -6.72 -19.84 20.36
C LYS A 171 -7.43 -19.09 19.22
N ARG A 172 -8.27 -18.13 19.54
CA ARG A 172 -9.04 -17.35 18.56
C ARG A 172 -9.10 -15.90 18.96
N ASN A 173 -9.21 -15.04 17.94
CA ASN A 173 -9.50 -13.62 18.11
C ASN A 173 -10.98 -13.36 17.80
N ALA A 174 -11.68 -12.63 18.65
CA ALA A 174 -13.09 -12.30 18.50
C ALA A 174 -13.34 -11.13 17.53
N SER A 175 -12.30 -10.33 17.25
CA SER A 175 -12.37 -9.18 16.35
C SER A 175 -11.41 -9.35 15.18
N ILE A 176 -11.91 -9.88 14.08
CA ILE A 176 -11.13 -10.12 12.85
C ILE A 176 -11.49 -9.04 11.84
N ALA A 177 -10.47 -8.39 11.27
CA ALA A 177 -10.62 -7.51 10.12
C ALA A 177 -10.21 -8.22 8.84
N ARG A 178 -11.08 -8.16 7.84
CA ARG A 178 -10.81 -8.60 6.48
C ARG A 178 -10.99 -7.42 5.54
N THR A 179 -9.98 -7.14 4.75
CA THR A 179 -10.00 -6.03 3.80
C THR A 179 -9.60 -6.53 2.43
N PHE A 180 -10.39 -6.17 1.43
CA PHE A 180 -10.07 -6.40 0.03
C PHE A 180 -10.67 -5.28 -0.81
N GLN A 181 -9.83 -4.43 -1.36
CA GLN A 181 -10.21 -3.33 -2.23
C GLN A 181 -9.29 -3.30 -3.45
N PRO A 182 -9.70 -3.89 -4.57
CA PRO A 182 -8.96 -3.76 -5.82
C PRO A 182 -9.14 -2.35 -6.39
N ILE A 183 -8.06 -1.78 -6.92
CA ILE A 183 -8.02 -0.44 -7.50
C ILE A 183 -7.39 -0.55 -8.89
N GLY A 184 -8.03 0.06 -9.87
CA GLY A 184 -7.51 0.22 -11.23
C GLY A 184 -7.49 1.70 -11.60
N ILE A 185 -6.37 2.18 -12.13
CA ILE A 185 -6.17 3.57 -12.52
C ILE A 185 -5.69 3.58 -13.97
N LEU A 186 -6.45 4.27 -14.82
CA LEU A 186 -6.07 4.54 -16.21
C LEU A 186 -5.76 6.02 -16.34
N THR A 187 -4.59 6.36 -16.84
CA THR A 187 -4.17 7.74 -17.08
C THR A 187 -3.72 7.94 -18.51
N HIS A 188 -3.96 9.12 -19.05
CA HIS A 188 -3.43 9.57 -20.32
C HIS A 188 -2.73 10.92 -20.11
N ASP A 189 -1.42 10.93 -20.30
CA ASP A 189 -0.65 12.16 -20.26
C ASP A 189 -0.53 12.71 -21.68
N TRP A 190 -1.00 13.93 -21.84
CA TRP A 190 -0.92 14.65 -23.10
C TRP A 190 -0.10 15.93 -22.93
N LYS A 191 1.09 15.92 -23.48
CA LYS A 191 1.93 17.12 -23.55
C LYS A 191 1.46 18.01 -24.71
N ILE A 192 0.65 19.03 -24.39
CA ILE A 192 0.02 19.93 -25.36
C ILE A 192 1.09 20.81 -26.01
N THR A 193 1.98 21.37 -25.20
CA THR A 193 3.15 22.16 -25.64
C THR A 193 4.38 21.73 -24.85
N ASP A 194 5.58 22.26 -25.19
CA ASP A 194 6.78 21.97 -24.40
C ASP A 194 6.74 22.55 -22.96
N LYS A 195 5.76 23.39 -22.66
CA LYS A 195 5.56 24.03 -21.35
C LYS A 195 4.30 23.61 -20.63
N THR A 196 3.41 22.81 -21.26
CA THR A 196 2.10 22.47 -20.73
C THR A 196 1.78 20.99 -21.01
N THR A 197 1.48 20.25 -19.95
CA THR A 197 1.02 18.86 -19.99
C THR A 197 -0.38 18.76 -19.50
#